data_94c253d6dc7a27b160f928d026debb81
#
_entry.id   94c253d6dc7a27b160f928d026debb81
#
_cell.length_a   1.000
_cell.length_b   1.000
_cell.length_c   1.000
_cell.angle_alpha   90.00
_cell.angle_beta   90.00
_cell.angle_gamma   90.00
#
_symmetry.space_group_name_H-M   'P 1'
#
loop_
_entity.id
_entity.type
_entity.pdbx_description
1 polymer ?
#
loop_
_entity_poly.entity_id
_entity_poly.type
_entity_poly.pdbx_seq_one_letter_code
_entity_poly.pdbx_strand_id
1 'polypeptide(L)'
;MKWFKDPLILFFIGGAFLFAIAELADSDEISYQIDIRESDLTRLNDQWAMQMRRPATEQELGNLTEQLIKEEIYYREAMRLGLDQNDTIVRRRMVQKLTFLTEDIATTDIPDEQALKDYYDENTEEYRQPKRYSFQHRYFSSDRREDAQEDAETSLFNNKDLGDPFMLQKAYNKRSEREIADLFGREFAQSIANLEPSDQWQGPLKSAYGFHTLLLETTQESYIKDYETVKERVLIDFQQETRRVANEQDFLDLRNKYTVNLPN
;
A
#
# COMPACT_ATOMS: atom_id res chain seq x y z
N MET A 1 -64.94 24.39 -37.67
CA MET A 1 -63.69 23.98 -37.05
C MET A 1 -63.97 23.01 -35.91
N LYS A 2 -64.29 21.69 -36.24
CA LYS A 2 -64.51 20.64 -35.24
C LYS A 2 -63.38 19.60 -35.24
N TRP A 3 -62.38 19.75 -36.10
CA TRP A 3 -61.28 18.77 -36.29
C TRP A 3 -60.26 18.77 -35.15
N PHE A 4 -60.05 19.89 -34.47
CA PHE A 4 -59.12 20.00 -33.32
C PHE A 4 -59.65 19.41 -32.01
N LYS A 5 -60.87 18.88 -31.99
CA LYS A 5 -61.46 18.21 -30.80
C LYS A 5 -61.51 16.70 -30.93
N ASP A 6 -60.97 16.18 -32.05
CA ASP A 6 -60.89 14.75 -32.24
C ASP A 6 -59.74 14.19 -31.37
N PRO A 7 -60.00 13.27 -30.42
CA PRO A 7 -58.98 12.75 -29.56
C PRO A 7 -57.88 12.01 -30.33
N LEU A 8 -58.17 11.52 -31.53
CA LEU A 8 -57.20 10.83 -32.38
C LEU A 8 -56.19 11.83 -33.01
N ILE A 9 -56.66 13.03 -33.39
CA ILE A 9 -55.78 14.09 -33.90
C ILE A 9 -54.92 14.66 -32.79
N LEU A 10 -55.46 14.83 -31.57
CA LEU A 10 -54.70 15.26 -30.40
C LEU A 10 -53.60 14.25 -30.01
N PHE A 11 -53.89 12.97 -30.13
CA PHE A 11 -52.91 11.90 -29.92
C PHE A 11 -51.76 11.95 -30.95
N PHE A 12 -52.08 12.12 -32.23
CA PHE A 12 -51.04 12.25 -33.24
C PHE A 12 -50.22 13.51 -33.11
N ILE A 13 -50.81 14.65 -32.74
CA ILE A 13 -50.06 15.88 -32.49
C ILE A 13 -49.17 15.72 -31.25
N GLY A 14 -49.65 15.11 -30.18
CA GLY A 14 -48.88 14.80 -29.00
C GLY A 14 -47.73 13.83 -29.26
N GLY A 15 -47.97 12.80 -30.06
CA GLY A 15 -46.94 11.85 -30.47
C GLY A 15 -45.86 12.48 -31.35
N ALA A 16 -46.27 13.31 -32.35
CA ALA A 16 -45.33 14.06 -33.17
C ALA A 16 -44.49 15.06 -32.38
N PHE A 17 -45.11 15.70 -31.39
CA PHE A 17 -44.42 16.65 -30.51
C PHE A 17 -43.39 15.92 -29.58
N LEU A 18 -43.77 14.78 -29.02
CA LEU A 18 -42.85 13.94 -28.25
C LEU A 18 -41.73 13.39 -29.10
N PHE A 19 -42.01 12.98 -30.34
CA PHE A 19 -41.00 12.54 -31.29
C PHE A 19 -40.02 13.65 -31.66
N ALA A 20 -40.53 14.85 -31.94
CA ALA A 20 -39.68 16.02 -32.19
C ALA A 20 -38.83 16.42 -31.01
N ILE A 21 -39.36 16.33 -29.78
CA ILE A 21 -38.54 16.56 -28.55
C ILE A 21 -37.50 15.46 -28.38
N ALA A 22 -37.84 14.20 -28.64
CA ALA A 22 -36.88 13.09 -28.55
C ALA A 22 -35.74 13.27 -29.60
N GLU A 23 -36.05 13.66 -30.81
CA GLU A 23 -35.07 13.92 -31.89
C GLU A 23 -34.19 15.15 -31.60
N LEU A 24 -34.74 16.20 -30.98
CA LEU A 24 -33.99 17.36 -30.50
C LEU A 24 -33.15 17.07 -29.26
N ALA A 25 -33.56 16.12 -28.41
CA ALA A 25 -32.84 15.70 -27.24
C ALA A 25 -31.74 14.65 -27.55
N ASP A 26 -31.91 13.91 -28.68
CA ASP A 26 -31.00 12.84 -29.11
C ASP A 26 -29.92 13.38 -30.09
N SER A 27 -29.80 14.72 -30.22
CA SER A 27 -28.73 15.35 -31.00
C SER A 27 -27.38 15.38 -30.26
N ASP A 28 -26.96 14.29 -29.67
CA ASP A 28 -25.56 13.96 -29.59
C ASP A 28 -25.12 13.57 -31.01
N GLU A 29 -24.95 14.58 -31.88
CA GLU A 29 -24.28 14.40 -33.19
C GLU A 29 -22.94 13.72 -32.87
N ILE A 30 -22.86 12.42 -33.19
CA ILE A 30 -21.63 11.66 -33.10
C ILE A 30 -20.64 12.37 -34.00
N SER A 31 -19.80 13.21 -33.43
CA SER A 31 -18.79 13.91 -34.18
C SER A 31 -17.75 12.90 -34.67
N TYR A 32 -17.81 12.56 -35.95
CA TYR A 32 -16.79 11.76 -36.65
C TYR A 32 -15.54 12.59 -36.99
N GLN A 33 -15.50 13.86 -36.56
CA GLN A 33 -14.36 14.73 -36.80
C GLN A 33 -13.31 14.48 -35.67
N ILE A 34 -12.07 14.25 -36.08
CA ILE A 34 -10.91 14.13 -35.19
C ILE A 34 -9.97 15.28 -35.52
N ASP A 35 -9.79 16.20 -34.57
CA ASP A 35 -8.89 17.35 -34.69
C ASP A 35 -7.56 17.04 -34.00
N ILE A 36 -6.51 16.88 -34.78
CA ILE A 36 -5.14 16.72 -34.26
C ILE A 36 -4.54 18.12 -34.07
N ARG A 37 -4.21 18.47 -32.85
CA ARG A 37 -3.66 19.78 -32.52
C ARG A 37 -2.13 19.76 -32.62
N GLU A 38 -1.55 20.92 -32.78
CA GLU A 38 -0.09 21.08 -32.76
C GLU A 38 0.53 20.61 -31.42
N SER A 39 -0.18 20.80 -30.32
CA SER A 39 0.21 20.27 -28.99
C SER A 39 0.29 18.75 -28.96
N ASP A 40 -0.53 18.04 -29.73
CA ASP A 40 -0.49 16.57 -29.82
C ASP A 40 0.75 16.11 -30.57
N LEU A 41 1.08 16.78 -31.68
CA LEU A 41 2.30 16.52 -32.43
C LEU A 41 3.56 16.81 -31.63
N THR A 42 3.58 17.91 -30.88
CA THR A 42 4.68 18.25 -29.99
C THR A 42 4.85 17.17 -28.92
N ARG A 43 3.78 16.77 -28.26
CA ARG A 43 3.80 15.72 -27.24
C ARG A 43 4.32 14.38 -27.79
N LEU A 44 3.89 13.98 -28.99
CA LEU A 44 4.38 12.76 -29.64
C LEU A 44 5.88 12.83 -29.92
N ASN A 45 6.34 13.97 -30.44
CA ASN A 45 7.75 14.18 -30.70
C ASN A 45 8.60 14.17 -29.42
N ASP A 46 8.13 14.79 -28.33
CA ASP A 46 8.81 14.80 -27.05
C ASP A 46 8.89 13.39 -26.42
N GLN A 47 7.80 12.62 -26.48
CA GLN A 47 7.79 11.23 -26.03
C GLN A 47 8.79 10.37 -26.83
N TRP A 48 8.82 10.55 -28.15
CA TRP A 48 9.80 9.89 -29.01
C TRP A 48 11.22 10.28 -28.65
N ALA A 49 11.46 11.58 -28.45
CA ALA A 49 12.78 12.09 -28.11
C ALA A 49 13.28 11.56 -26.75
N MET A 50 12.41 11.42 -25.76
CA MET A 50 12.75 10.79 -24.48
C MET A 50 13.16 9.32 -24.64
N GLN A 51 12.49 8.58 -25.52
CA GLN A 51 12.74 7.16 -25.73
C GLN A 51 13.96 6.91 -26.64
N MET A 52 14.05 7.65 -27.77
CA MET A 52 15.08 7.45 -28.80
C MET A 52 16.30 8.37 -28.65
N ARG A 53 16.25 9.31 -27.68
CA ARG A 53 17.28 10.34 -27.44
C ARG A 53 17.56 11.25 -28.64
N ARG A 54 16.57 11.42 -29.52
CA ARG A 54 16.57 12.33 -30.66
C ARG A 54 15.14 12.67 -31.08
N PRO A 55 14.89 13.82 -31.71
CA PRO A 55 13.59 14.14 -32.32
C PRO A 55 13.15 13.08 -33.36
N ALA A 56 11.86 12.96 -33.54
CA ALA A 56 11.30 12.14 -34.64
C ALA A 56 11.58 12.77 -35.99
N THR A 57 11.83 11.95 -37.00
CA THR A 57 11.81 12.36 -38.39
C THR A 57 10.37 12.62 -38.84
N GLU A 58 10.16 13.31 -39.99
CA GLU A 58 8.81 13.55 -40.52
C GLU A 58 8.05 12.25 -40.74
N GLN A 59 8.71 11.20 -41.26
CA GLN A 59 8.10 9.91 -41.46
C GLN A 59 7.70 9.21 -40.14
N GLU A 60 8.58 9.28 -39.12
CA GLU A 60 8.30 8.72 -37.80
C GLU A 60 7.15 9.47 -37.11
N LEU A 61 7.15 10.81 -37.18
CA LEU A 61 6.07 11.63 -36.64
C LEU A 61 4.75 11.35 -37.35
N GLY A 62 4.78 11.20 -38.72
CA GLY A 62 3.62 10.79 -39.49
C GLY A 62 3.05 9.44 -39.04
N ASN A 63 3.89 8.44 -38.83
CA ASN A 63 3.48 7.12 -38.32
C ASN A 63 2.90 7.19 -36.89
N LEU A 64 3.47 8.01 -36.02
CA LEU A 64 2.96 8.24 -34.68
C LEU A 64 1.60 8.93 -34.70
N THR A 65 1.41 9.88 -35.63
CA THR A 65 0.14 10.59 -35.80
C THR A 65 -0.95 9.63 -36.31
N GLU A 66 -0.65 8.77 -37.27
CA GLU A 66 -1.59 7.74 -37.75
C GLU A 66 -1.98 6.75 -36.65
N GLN A 67 -1.01 6.39 -35.78
CA GLN A 67 -1.29 5.55 -34.60
C GLN A 67 -2.22 6.26 -33.61
N LEU A 68 -2.00 7.54 -33.32
CA LEU A 68 -2.86 8.37 -32.47
C LEU A 68 -4.28 8.46 -33.04
N ILE A 69 -4.44 8.69 -34.36
CA ILE A 69 -5.73 8.73 -35.01
C ILE A 69 -6.47 7.39 -34.89
N LYS A 70 -5.76 6.28 -35.12
CA LYS A 70 -6.32 4.94 -34.96
C LYS A 70 -6.77 4.66 -33.52
N GLU A 71 -5.99 5.07 -32.54
CA GLU A 71 -6.33 4.94 -31.10
C GLU A 71 -7.59 5.74 -30.76
N GLU A 72 -7.68 6.99 -31.24
CA GLU A 72 -8.84 7.85 -31.03
C GLU A 72 -10.11 7.28 -31.65
N ILE A 73 -10.02 6.77 -32.89
CA ILE A 73 -11.14 6.11 -33.56
C ILE A 73 -11.63 4.91 -32.75
N TYR A 74 -10.71 4.03 -32.33
CA TYR A 74 -11.08 2.84 -31.58
C TYR A 74 -11.65 3.19 -30.20
N TYR A 75 -11.12 4.22 -29.55
CA TYR A 75 -11.65 4.71 -28.27
C TYR A 75 -13.09 5.21 -28.42
N ARG A 76 -13.36 6.06 -29.41
CA ARG A 76 -14.73 6.58 -29.68
C ARG A 76 -15.69 5.45 -30.02
N GLU A 77 -15.29 4.51 -30.87
CA GLU A 77 -16.13 3.36 -31.20
C GLU A 77 -16.37 2.43 -30.00
N ALA A 78 -15.37 2.23 -29.15
CA ALA A 78 -15.53 1.46 -27.91
C ALA A 78 -16.54 2.10 -26.98
N MET A 79 -16.46 3.44 -26.79
CA MET A 79 -17.43 4.20 -26.00
C MET A 79 -18.84 4.13 -26.60
N ARG A 80 -18.97 4.25 -27.94
CA ARG A 80 -20.24 4.13 -28.67
C ARG A 80 -20.88 2.75 -28.49
N LEU A 81 -20.07 1.70 -28.45
CA LEU A 81 -20.51 0.33 -28.23
C LEU A 81 -20.78 0.01 -26.75
N GLY A 82 -20.54 0.97 -25.84
CA GLY A 82 -20.72 0.79 -24.41
C GLY A 82 -19.75 -0.21 -23.77
N LEU A 83 -18.56 -0.40 -24.35
CA LEU A 83 -17.57 -1.35 -23.84
C LEU A 83 -16.98 -0.94 -22.48
N ASP A 84 -17.19 0.31 -22.07
CA ASP A 84 -16.86 0.82 -20.74
C ASP A 84 -17.90 0.43 -19.66
N GLN A 85 -19.13 0.11 -20.11
CA GLN A 85 -20.24 -0.15 -19.20
C GLN A 85 -20.10 -1.53 -18.54
N ASN A 86 -20.22 -1.56 -17.19
CA ASN A 86 -20.06 -2.77 -16.38
C ASN A 86 -18.69 -3.47 -16.51
N ASP A 87 -17.71 -2.84 -17.15
CA ASP A 87 -16.34 -3.37 -17.19
C ASP A 87 -15.59 -3.03 -15.88
N THR A 88 -15.21 -4.07 -15.15
CA THR A 88 -14.50 -3.93 -13.88
C THR A 88 -13.07 -3.40 -14.05
N ILE A 89 -12.44 -3.60 -15.20
CA ILE A 89 -11.08 -3.12 -15.52
C ILE A 89 -11.15 -1.62 -15.78
N VAL A 90 -12.07 -1.18 -16.64
CA VAL A 90 -12.29 0.24 -16.93
C VAL A 90 -12.66 0.97 -15.63
N ARG A 91 -13.63 0.44 -14.87
CA ARG A 91 -14.04 1.03 -13.58
C ARG A 91 -12.85 1.18 -12.62
N ARG A 92 -12.06 0.13 -12.45
CA ARG A 92 -10.87 0.17 -11.57
C ARG A 92 -9.86 1.22 -12.03
N ARG A 93 -9.66 1.32 -13.36
CA ARG A 93 -8.74 2.30 -13.92
C ARG A 93 -9.21 3.75 -13.72
N MET A 94 -10.51 3.99 -13.84
CA MET A 94 -11.11 5.31 -13.58
C MET A 94 -10.99 5.69 -12.11
N VAL A 95 -11.30 4.76 -11.19
CA VAL A 95 -11.11 4.96 -9.74
C VAL A 95 -9.64 5.26 -9.45
N GLN A 96 -8.71 4.49 -9.99
CA GLN A 96 -7.27 4.71 -9.78
C GLN A 96 -6.82 6.10 -10.28
N LYS A 97 -7.31 6.55 -11.44
CA LYS A 97 -7.01 7.89 -11.96
C LYS A 97 -7.54 8.98 -11.05
N LEU A 98 -8.77 8.83 -10.55
CA LEU A 98 -9.36 9.81 -9.64
C LEU A 98 -8.59 9.88 -8.33
N THR A 99 -8.28 8.72 -7.72
CA THR A 99 -7.47 8.65 -6.48
C THR A 99 -6.13 9.35 -6.67
N PHE A 100 -5.46 9.12 -7.79
CA PHE A 100 -4.17 9.77 -8.08
C PHE A 100 -4.28 11.30 -8.18
N LEU A 101 -5.34 11.80 -8.81
CA LEU A 101 -5.58 13.25 -8.91
C LEU A 101 -5.86 13.89 -7.54
N THR A 102 -6.54 13.19 -6.65
CA THR A 102 -6.80 13.69 -5.28
C THR A 102 -5.55 13.63 -4.40
N GLU A 103 -4.71 12.62 -4.56
CA GLU A 103 -3.45 12.47 -3.82
C GLU A 103 -2.42 13.58 -4.15
N ASP A 104 -2.38 14.05 -5.39
CA ASP A 104 -1.39 15.04 -5.85
C ASP A 104 -1.64 16.44 -5.27
N ILE A 105 -2.88 16.75 -4.91
CA ILE A 105 -3.27 18.05 -4.34
C ILE A 105 -2.81 18.20 -2.88
N ALA A 106 -2.76 17.09 -2.13
CA ALA A 106 -2.47 17.09 -0.70
C ALA A 106 -0.97 17.25 -0.34
N THR A 107 -0.06 17.26 -1.32
CA THR A 107 1.40 17.18 -1.09
C THR A 107 2.16 18.49 -1.29
N THR A 108 1.48 19.63 -1.44
CA THR A 108 2.11 20.88 -1.89
C THR A 108 2.84 21.65 -0.78
N ASP A 109 2.51 21.43 0.48
CA ASP A 109 3.10 22.17 1.58
C ASP A 109 4.27 21.39 2.24
N ILE A 110 5.45 22.01 2.21
CA ILE A 110 6.60 21.51 2.98
C ILE A 110 6.34 21.87 4.44
N PRO A 111 6.22 20.87 5.36
CA PRO A 111 5.98 21.15 6.76
C PRO A 111 7.14 21.94 7.36
N ASP A 112 6.83 22.86 8.26
CA ASP A 112 7.85 23.51 9.05
C ASP A 112 8.41 22.57 10.14
N GLU A 113 9.52 22.97 10.74
CA GLU A 113 10.18 22.12 11.73
C GLU A 113 9.38 21.98 13.02
N GLN A 114 8.55 22.97 13.35
CA GLN A 114 7.69 22.91 14.54
C GLN A 114 6.60 21.85 14.35
N ALA A 115 5.93 21.82 13.20
CA ALA A 115 4.92 20.82 12.88
C ALA A 115 5.49 19.38 12.94
N LEU A 116 6.74 19.19 12.49
CA LEU A 116 7.40 17.88 12.58
C LEU A 116 7.72 17.48 14.03
N LYS A 117 8.13 18.44 14.89
CA LYS A 117 8.37 18.18 16.31
C LYS A 117 7.08 17.87 17.04
N ASP A 118 6.03 18.63 16.78
CA ASP A 118 4.71 18.40 17.39
C ASP A 118 4.19 16.99 17.01
N TYR A 119 4.32 16.60 15.74
CA TYR A 119 3.95 15.27 15.28
C TYR A 119 4.78 14.17 15.96
N TYR A 120 6.10 14.37 16.09
CA TYR A 120 6.97 13.43 16.81
C TYR A 120 6.55 13.30 18.26
N ASP A 121 6.26 14.41 18.97
CA ASP A 121 5.87 14.41 20.38
C ASP A 121 4.52 13.69 20.60
N GLU A 122 3.59 13.81 19.63
CA GLU A 122 2.31 13.09 19.66
C GLU A 122 2.45 11.60 19.34
N ASN A 123 3.50 11.19 18.59
CA ASN A 123 3.69 9.84 18.09
C ASN A 123 5.00 9.18 18.56
N THR A 124 5.53 9.56 19.71
CA THR A 124 6.84 9.10 20.23
C THR A 124 6.98 7.58 20.30
N GLU A 125 5.88 6.85 20.58
CA GLU A 125 5.88 5.38 20.66
C GLU A 125 6.20 4.70 19.33
N GLU A 126 5.93 5.33 18.18
CA GLU A 126 6.27 4.80 16.87
C GLU A 126 7.78 4.80 16.60
N TYR A 127 8.52 5.63 17.33
CA TYR A 127 9.97 5.76 17.26
C TYR A 127 10.70 4.97 18.35
N ARG A 128 9.96 4.15 19.10
CA ARG A 128 10.52 3.29 20.14
C ARG A 128 11.34 2.16 19.54
N GLN A 129 12.57 2.04 20.03
CA GLN A 129 13.38 0.84 19.82
C GLN A 129 13.02 -0.20 20.88
N PRO A 130 12.68 -1.43 20.48
CA PRO A 130 12.38 -2.47 21.43
C PRO A 130 13.64 -2.89 22.21
N LYS A 131 13.45 -3.48 23.38
CA LYS A 131 14.52 -4.16 24.12
C LYS A 131 15.18 -5.22 23.23
N ARG A 132 16.51 -5.31 23.30
CA ARG A 132 17.30 -6.23 22.48
C ARG A 132 18.21 -7.07 23.34
N TYR A 133 18.44 -8.30 22.92
CA TYR A 133 19.16 -9.34 23.62
C TYR A 133 20.33 -9.84 22.77
N SER A 134 21.51 -9.99 23.39
CA SER A 134 22.64 -10.68 22.78
C SER A 134 22.94 -11.90 23.64
N PHE A 135 22.91 -13.07 23.03
CA PHE A 135 23.02 -14.33 23.75
C PHE A 135 23.65 -15.44 22.93
N GLN A 136 24.22 -16.44 23.61
CA GLN A 136 24.57 -17.73 23.08
C GLN A 136 23.63 -18.79 23.66
N HIS A 137 23.45 -19.90 22.96
CA HIS A 137 22.65 -21.00 23.48
C HIS A 137 23.25 -22.37 23.14
N ARG A 138 22.91 -23.37 23.95
CA ARG A 138 23.11 -24.80 23.71
C ARG A 138 21.74 -25.42 23.53
N TYR A 139 21.61 -26.32 22.56
CA TYR A 139 20.37 -26.98 22.22
C TYR A 139 20.35 -28.41 22.69
N PHE A 140 19.22 -28.87 23.22
CA PHE A 140 18.96 -30.24 23.69
C PHE A 140 17.69 -30.73 23.01
N SER A 141 17.87 -31.69 22.09
CA SER A 141 16.82 -32.16 21.19
C SER A 141 15.88 -33.13 21.89
N SER A 142 14.58 -32.77 21.93
CA SER A 142 13.55 -33.70 22.42
C SER A 142 13.37 -34.95 21.57
N ASP A 143 13.84 -34.94 20.31
CA ASP A 143 13.79 -36.12 19.42
C ASP A 143 14.98 -37.07 19.57
N ARG A 144 16.09 -36.59 20.15
CA ARG A 144 17.36 -37.37 20.23
C ARG A 144 17.69 -37.82 21.63
N ARG A 145 17.13 -37.19 22.65
CA ARG A 145 17.39 -37.43 24.06
C ARG A 145 16.16 -38.00 24.75
N GLU A 146 16.36 -38.93 25.68
CA GLU A 146 15.28 -39.51 26.48
C GLU A 146 14.64 -38.44 27.40
N ASP A 147 15.49 -37.59 28.03
CA ASP A 147 15.05 -36.46 28.80
C ASP A 147 15.91 -35.22 28.47
N ALA A 148 15.50 -34.49 27.43
CA ALA A 148 16.20 -33.30 26.97
C ALA A 148 16.15 -32.15 27.99
N GLN A 149 15.14 -32.12 28.85
CA GLN A 149 15.03 -31.10 29.89
C GLN A 149 16.05 -31.41 31.02
N GLU A 150 16.09 -32.61 31.54
CA GLU A 150 17.02 -33.02 32.58
C GLU A 150 18.48 -32.87 32.13
N ASP A 151 18.78 -33.25 30.89
CA ASP A 151 20.10 -33.04 30.28
C ASP A 151 20.49 -31.58 30.20
N ALA A 152 19.54 -30.70 29.80
CA ALA A 152 19.74 -29.25 29.78
C ALA A 152 19.99 -28.70 31.20
N GLU A 153 19.20 -29.11 32.20
CA GLU A 153 19.39 -28.73 33.62
C GLU A 153 20.76 -29.18 34.12
N THR A 154 21.14 -30.40 33.86
CA THR A 154 22.46 -30.97 34.28
C THR A 154 23.62 -30.23 33.63
N SER A 155 23.45 -29.75 32.37
CA SER A 155 24.47 -28.99 31.66
C SER A 155 24.81 -27.65 32.28
N LEU A 156 23.93 -27.09 33.11
CA LEU A 156 24.18 -25.83 33.85
C LEU A 156 25.29 -25.98 34.87
N PHE A 157 25.40 -27.19 35.46
CA PHE A 157 26.38 -27.47 36.51
C PHE A 157 27.62 -28.20 35.93
N ASN A 158 27.51 -28.80 34.77
CA ASN A 158 28.55 -29.56 34.13
C ASN A 158 28.80 -29.10 32.69
N ASN A 159 29.86 -28.32 32.51
CA ASN A 159 30.22 -27.78 31.17
C ASN A 159 30.71 -28.84 30.15
N LYS A 160 30.62 -30.13 30.46
CA LYS A 160 31.04 -31.22 29.53
C LYS A 160 30.04 -31.43 28.39
N ASP A 161 28.73 -31.26 28.64
CA ASP A 161 27.71 -31.38 27.60
C ASP A 161 27.52 -30.02 26.90
N LEU A 162 27.93 -29.94 25.64
CA LEU A 162 27.86 -28.77 24.80
C LEU A 162 26.55 -28.68 23.99
N GLY A 163 25.61 -29.62 24.24
CA GLY A 163 24.34 -29.75 23.53
C GLY A 163 24.46 -30.41 22.15
N ASP A 164 23.33 -30.53 21.49
CA ASP A 164 23.20 -31.16 20.18
C ASP A 164 23.46 -30.17 19.04
N PRO A 165 23.77 -30.65 17.83
CA PRO A 165 23.79 -29.78 16.65
C PRO A 165 22.43 -29.10 16.42
N PHE A 166 22.45 -27.79 16.25
CA PHE A 166 21.27 -26.99 15.97
C PHE A 166 21.30 -26.42 14.55
N MET A 167 20.15 -26.37 13.88
CA MET A 167 20.07 -25.95 12.48
C MET A 167 20.28 -24.48 12.25
N LEU A 168 20.09 -23.65 13.30
CA LEU A 168 20.28 -22.20 13.26
C LEU A 168 21.61 -21.81 13.93
N GLN A 169 21.82 -20.49 14.11
CA GLN A 169 23.03 -19.96 14.71
C GLN A 169 23.11 -20.29 16.21
N LYS A 170 24.33 -20.44 16.75
CA LYS A 170 24.57 -20.66 18.18
C LYS A 170 24.63 -19.38 18.99
N ALA A 171 24.82 -18.25 18.34
CA ALA A 171 24.92 -16.94 18.96
C ALA A 171 24.10 -15.90 18.19
N TYR A 172 23.46 -15.03 18.91
CA TYR A 172 22.62 -13.97 18.39
C TYR A 172 23.01 -12.64 19.00
N ASN A 173 23.08 -11.59 18.18
CA ASN A 173 23.45 -10.25 18.63
C ASN A 173 22.30 -9.28 18.40
N LYS A 174 21.91 -8.53 19.44
CA LYS A 174 20.91 -7.45 19.42
C LYS A 174 19.58 -7.85 18.77
N ARG A 175 19.04 -9.02 19.10
CA ARG A 175 17.73 -9.48 18.65
C ARG A 175 16.62 -8.94 19.56
N SER A 176 15.54 -8.45 18.94
CA SER A 176 14.32 -8.09 19.66
C SER A 176 13.55 -9.34 20.10
N GLU A 177 12.66 -9.21 21.06
CA GLU A 177 11.78 -10.31 21.50
C GLU A 177 10.98 -10.91 20.34
N ARG A 178 10.48 -10.07 19.42
CA ARG A 178 9.76 -10.53 18.22
C ARG A 178 10.65 -11.39 17.32
N GLU A 179 11.86 -10.92 17.00
CA GLU A 179 12.82 -11.69 16.20
C GLU A 179 13.19 -13.02 16.85
N ILE A 180 13.28 -13.05 18.19
CA ILE A 180 13.53 -14.29 18.94
C ILE A 180 12.31 -15.20 18.89
N ALA A 181 11.09 -14.65 19.02
CA ALA A 181 9.86 -15.42 18.93
C ALA A 181 9.68 -16.06 17.53
N ASP A 182 10.06 -15.35 16.47
CA ASP A 182 10.05 -15.86 15.09
C ASP A 182 11.02 -17.03 14.88
N LEU A 183 12.15 -17.06 15.63
CA LEU A 183 13.18 -18.09 15.53
C LEU A 183 12.94 -19.28 16.46
N PHE A 184 12.55 -19.05 17.71
CA PHE A 184 12.51 -20.04 18.77
C PHE A 184 11.11 -20.33 19.31
N GLY A 185 10.13 -19.52 18.95
CA GLY A 185 8.77 -19.56 19.46
C GLY A 185 8.54 -18.58 20.62
N ARG A 186 7.27 -18.25 20.84
CA ARG A 186 6.84 -17.23 21.80
C ARG A 186 7.23 -17.54 23.25
N GLU A 187 7.11 -18.82 23.66
CA GLU A 187 7.45 -19.27 25.02
C GLU A 187 8.92 -19.00 25.37
N PHE A 188 9.82 -19.29 24.43
CA PHE A 188 11.26 -19.02 24.55
C PHE A 188 11.53 -17.50 24.67
N ALA A 189 10.92 -16.68 23.80
CA ALA A 189 11.09 -15.24 23.78
C ALA A 189 10.59 -14.58 25.10
N GLN A 190 9.48 -15.04 25.64
CA GLN A 190 8.98 -14.60 26.94
C GLN A 190 9.90 -15.03 28.10
N SER A 191 10.48 -16.22 28.00
CA SER A 191 11.39 -16.72 29.02
C SER A 191 12.69 -15.93 29.05
N ILE A 192 13.28 -15.61 27.90
CA ILE A 192 14.51 -14.78 27.85
C ILE A 192 14.27 -13.35 28.36
N ALA A 193 13.07 -12.82 28.20
CA ALA A 193 12.71 -11.47 28.68
C ALA A 193 12.76 -11.35 30.20
N ASN A 194 12.66 -12.49 30.94
CA ASN A 194 12.71 -12.56 32.40
C ASN A 194 14.13 -12.85 32.91
N LEU A 195 15.12 -13.02 32.04
CA LEU A 195 16.51 -13.27 32.44
C LEU A 195 17.30 -11.96 32.55
N GLU A 196 18.30 -11.96 33.43
CA GLU A 196 19.29 -10.89 33.52
C GLU A 196 20.61 -11.34 32.87
N PRO A 197 21.38 -10.40 32.28
CA PRO A 197 22.70 -10.68 31.75
C PRO A 197 23.60 -11.32 32.83
N SER A 198 24.32 -12.39 32.43
CA SER A 198 25.17 -13.14 33.34
C SER A 198 26.30 -13.80 32.56
N ASP A 199 27.42 -14.08 33.20
CA ASP A 199 28.51 -14.90 32.71
C ASP A 199 28.28 -16.42 32.91
N GLN A 200 27.13 -16.76 33.51
CA GLN A 200 26.72 -18.15 33.73
C GLN A 200 25.58 -18.57 32.80
N TRP A 201 25.56 -19.85 32.43
CA TRP A 201 24.48 -20.45 31.68
C TRP A 201 23.19 -20.49 32.53
N GLN A 202 22.07 -20.13 31.91
CA GLN A 202 20.76 -20.04 32.53
C GLN A 202 19.76 -20.94 31.78
N GLY A 203 18.66 -21.28 32.42
CA GLY A 203 17.60 -22.10 31.84
C GLY A 203 17.25 -23.30 32.72
N PRO A 204 16.72 -24.39 32.10
CA PRO A 204 16.48 -24.56 30.70
C PRO A 204 15.27 -23.75 30.19
N LEU A 205 15.35 -23.26 28.94
CA LEU A 205 14.26 -22.57 28.25
C LEU A 205 13.70 -23.49 27.15
N LYS A 206 12.37 -23.55 27.08
CA LYS A 206 11.68 -24.37 26.06
C LYS A 206 11.47 -23.57 24.78
N SER A 207 11.75 -24.18 23.65
CA SER A 207 11.50 -23.64 22.31
C SER A 207 10.58 -24.56 21.50
N ALA A 208 10.28 -24.17 20.27
CA ALA A 208 9.58 -25.03 19.31
C ALA A 208 10.37 -26.30 18.91
N TYR A 209 11.68 -26.38 19.24
CA TYR A 209 12.58 -27.46 18.82
C TYR A 209 12.98 -28.41 19.98
N GLY A 210 12.80 -27.98 21.22
CA GLY A 210 13.24 -28.67 22.43
C GLY A 210 13.67 -27.70 23.52
N PHE A 211 14.70 -28.07 24.27
CA PHE A 211 15.19 -27.26 25.39
C PHE A 211 16.53 -26.59 25.08
N HIS A 212 16.78 -25.46 25.71
CA HIS A 212 18.02 -24.72 25.54
C HIS A 212 18.53 -24.24 26.89
N THR A 213 19.84 -24.27 27.07
CA THR A 213 20.49 -23.39 28.05
C THR A 213 21.03 -22.18 27.34
N LEU A 214 21.02 -21.04 28.00
CA LEU A 214 21.29 -19.75 27.42
C LEU A 214 22.32 -18.99 28.25
N LEU A 215 23.29 -18.38 27.59
CA LEU A 215 24.20 -17.40 28.13
C LEU A 215 23.77 -16.02 27.62
N LEU A 216 23.06 -15.28 28.45
CA LEU A 216 22.63 -13.93 28.12
C LEU A 216 23.76 -12.96 28.40
N GLU A 217 24.43 -12.50 27.34
CA GLU A 217 25.62 -11.64 27.43
C GLU A 217 25.28 -10.19 27.76
N THR A 218 24.30 -9.64 27.01
CA THR A 218 23.87 -8.26 27.17
C THR A 218 22.41 -8.06 26.84
N THR A 219 21.80 -7.10 27.51
CA THR A 219 20.50 -6.53 27.11
C THR A 219 20.67 -5.05 26.80
N GLN A 220 20.00 -4.58 25.79
CA GLN A 220 19.82 -3.16 25.52
C GLN A 220 18.38 -2.82 25.81
N GLU A 221 18.16 -1.95 26.81
CA GLU A 221 16.81 -1.54 27.18
C GLU A 221 16.09 -0.82 26.04
N SER A 222 14.77 -0.90 26.08
CA SER A 222 13.91 -0.14 25.18
C SER A 222 14.08 1.35 25.39
N TYR A 223 14.16 2.12 24.31
CA TYR A 223 14.26 3.58 24.37
C TYR A 223 13.55 4.22 23.17
N ILE A 224 13.12 5.46 23.34
CA ILE A 224 12.60 6.27 22.23
C ILE A 224 13.80 6.95 21.57
N LYS A 225 13.88 6.85 20.25
CA LYS A 225 14.93 7.56 19.50
C LYS A 225 14.65 9.04 19.47
N ASP A 226 15.66 9.85 19.73
CA ASP A 226 15.58 11.32 19.69
C ASP A 226 15.13 11.81 18.31
N TYR A 227 14.37 12.91 18.29
CA TYR A 227 13.86 13.54 17.07
C TYR A 227 14.92 13.71 15.99
N GLU A 228 16.10 14.23 16.33
CA GLU A 228 17.18 14.47 15.37
C GLU A 228 17.65 13.17 14.67
N THR A 229 17.58 12.04 15.36
CA THR A 229 17.93 10.73 14.79
C THR A 229 16.88 10.19 13.82
N VAL A 230 15.62 10.59 13.99
CA VAL A 230 14.48 10.06 13.21
C VAL A 230 13.80 11.11 12.34
N LYS A 231 14.34 12.33 12.26
CA LYS A 231 13.75 13.48 11.56
C LYS A 231 13.29 13.17 10.12
N GLU A 232 14.10 12.46 9.35
CA GLU A 232 13.72 12.06 7.98
C GLU A 232 12.53 11.10 7.97
N ARG A 233 12.49 10.17 8.93
CA ARG A 233 11.36 9.26 9.09
C ARG A 233 10.12 10.00 9.56
N VAL A 234 10.24 10.92 10.52
CA VAL A 234 9.14 11.77 10.99
C VAL A 234 8.53 12.56 9.83
N LEU A 235 9.36 13.12 8.95
CA LEU A 235 8.89 13.83 7.76
C LEU A 235 8.05 12.91 6.85
N ILE A 236 8.52 11.70 6.61
CA ILE A 236 7.81 10.72 5.76
C ILE A 236 6.48 10.32 6.41
N ASP A 237 6.51 9.99 7.70
CA ASP A 237 5.33 9.55 8.46
C ASP A 237 4.30 10.70 8.53
N PHE A 238 4.73 11.94 8.81
CA PHE A 238 3.90 13.14 8.77
C PHE A 238 3.23 13.37 7.41
N GLN A 239 4.00 13.29 6.33
CA GLN A 239 3.47 13.45 4.97
C GLN A 239 2.48 12.35 4.60
N GLN A 240 2.72 11.11 5.05
CA GLN A 240 1.77 10.01 4.83
C GLN A 240 0.47 10.23 5.60
N GLU A 241 0.56 10.66 6.86
CA GLU A 241 -0.61 10.93 7.68
C GLU A 241 -1.41 12.12 7.14
N THR A 242 -0.74 13.22 6.77
CA THR A 242 -1.38 14.38 6.15
C THR A 242 -2.14 14.00 4.88
N ARG A 243 -1.52 13.19 4.01
CA ARG A 243 -2.19 12.67 2.81
C ARG A 243 -3.38 11.79 3.14
N ARG A 244 -3.23 10.90 4.11
CA ARG A 244 -4.31 10.01 4.56
C ARG A 244 -5.52 10.80 5.03
N VAL A 245 -5.29 11.82 5.88
CA VAL A 245 -6.35 12.69 6.42
C VAL A 245 -7.01 13.49 5.30
N ALA A 246 -6.23 14.09 4.39
CA ALA A 246 -6.77 14.85 3.26
C ALA A 246 -7.62 13.97 2.34
N ASN A 247 -7.13 12.78 1.98
CA ASN A 247 -7.86 11.85 1.13
C ASN A 247 -9.16 11.35 1.79
N GLU A 248 -9.14 11.13 3.10
CA GLU A 248 -10.33 10.75 3.85
C GLU A 248 -11.36 11.89 3.88
N GLN A 249 -10.90 13.13 4.07
CA GLN A 249 -11.78 14.30 4.03
C GLN A 249 -12.40 14.50 2.64
N ASP A 250 -11.61 14.42 1.57
CA ASP A 250 -12.09 14.51 0.20
C ASP A 250 -13.12 13.42 -0.11
N PHE A 251 -12.86 12.18 0.36
CA PHE A 251 -13.84 11.10 0.22
C PHE A 251 -15.12 11.39 0.97
N LEU A 252 -15.06 11.91 2.19
CA LEU A 252 -16.25 12.27 2.98
C LEU A 252 -17.05 13.37 2.29
N ASP A 253 -16.38 14.38 1.73
CA ASP A 253 -17.02 15.46 0.98
C ASP A 253 -17.70 14.96 -0.30
N LEU A 254 -17.06 14.03 -1.01
CA LEU A 254 -17.69 13.33 -2.13
C LEU A 254 -18.86 12.46 -1.65
N ARG A 255 -18.66 11.66 -0.61
CA ARG A 255 -19.65 10.74 -0.04
C ARG A 255 -20.96 11.46 0.34
N ASN A 256 -20.84 12.68 0.87
CA ASN A 256 -21.99 13.49 1.27
C ASN A 256 -22.88 13.95 0.09
N LYS A 257 -22.36 13.89 -1.15
CA LYS A 257 -23.12 14.19 -2.37
C LYS A 257 -23.99 13.02 -2.84
N TYR A 258 -23.78 11.81 -2.29
CA TYR A 258 -24.44 10.58 -2.72
C TYR A 258 -25.39 10.03 -1.66
N THR A 259 -26.59 9.62 -2.09
CA THR A 259 -27.50 8.82 -1.26
C THR A 259 -27.20 7.34 -1.50
N VAL A 260 -26.88 6.60 -0.43
CA VAL A 260 -26.58 5.16 -0.52
C VAL A 260 -27.74 4.37 0.09
N ASN A 261 -28.40 3.55 -0.72
CA ASN A 261 -29.43 2.63 -0.29
C ASN A 261 -28.82 1.23 -0.20
N LEU A 262 -28.86 0.63 0.98
CA LEU A 262 -28.44 -0.75 1.20
C LEU A 262 -29.67 -1.65 1.13
N PRO A 263 -29.58 -2.86 0.55
CA PRO A 263 -30.64 -3.85 0.64
C PRO A 263 -30.81 -4.28 2.10
N ASN A 264 -32.05 -4.38 2.53
CA ASN A 264 -32.42 -4.89 3.86
C ASN A 264 -32.19 -6.40 3.95
#